data_9f9fd40a84abd0bd34097afa73472f9a
#
_entry.id   9f9fd40a84abd0bd34097afa73472f9a
#
_cell.length_a   1.000
_cell.length_b   1.000
_cell.length_c   1.000
_cell.angle_alpha   90.00
_cell.angle_beta   90.00
_cell.angle_gamma   90.00
#
_symmetry.space_group_name_H-M   'P 1'
#
loop_
_entity.id
_entity.type
_entity.pdbx_description
1 polymer ?
#
loop_
_entity_poly.entity_id
_entity_poly.type
_entity_poly.pdbx_seq_one_letter_code
_entity_poly.pdbx_strand_id
1 'polypeptide(L)'
;NSGEVLAWSMYDFANQPFTNLVLTFIYGTFFTTVIASNEIVGTQQWSHAISITAIVVALLSPFMGALADKGGYRKMFMFFFTWLTIIATTVLYFVLPGQVIRALFWFVLANIGFEMGSVFCNAYLPDISHSKNIGRISGYGWSLGYVGGLLSLALAMFFLVQTDTPIFGFLKGEAGAYQNIRATNLLVAVWFAVFSIPTFLFVKDKKPDTKAFLKNAKHTLKGFRSTANELRSYPQIIRFLLARLVYNDGLVTVFAFGGIYAAGSLNFTFDEIMVLGIVLNITAGLGAFLMGYLDDKVGGKKTLKVTLLGLMLAMALAVFAPEIRPFLQYVFGGSSVPDWVSAKNIFWIAAVLIGAFSGPNQASSRSLMGRFTPEEKKNEFFGFFAFSGKATAFVGPFLLGALTVAFDSQRAGISIVFFFFLFGYFLLGRVDEEKGMEQGGFL
;
A
#
# COMPACT_ATOMS: atom_id res chain seq x y z
N ASN A 1 -25.47 5.92 -5.25
CA ASN A 1 -24.97 6.41 -6.55
C ASN A 1 -23.84 5.52 -7.10
N SER A 2 -24.22 4.51 -7.92
CA SER A 2 -23.23 3.57 -8.49
C SER A 2 -22.15 4.27 -9.33
N GLY A 3 -22.51 5.35 -10.02
CA GLY A 3 -21.56 6.14 -10.83
C GLY A 3 -20.53 6.89 -9.98
N GLU A 4 -20.91 7.40 -8.83
CA GLU A 4 -20.00 8.08 -7.91
C GLU A 4 -19.01 7.11 -7.25
N VAL A 5 -19.48 5.90 -6.89
CA VAL A 5 -18.64 4.82 -6.38
C VAL A 5 -17.61 4.38 -7.43
N LEU A 6 -18.03 4.19 -8.68
CA LEU A 6 -17.12 3.85 -9.77
C LEU A 6 -16.10 4.97 -9.99
N ALA A 7 -16.54 6.22 -10.05
CA ALA A 7 -15.67 7.37 -10.23
C ALA A 7 -14.64 7.51 -9.10
N TRP A 8 -15.03 7.25 -7.86
CA TRP A 8 -14.13 7.21 -6.72
C TRP A 8 -13.12 6.05 -6.82
N SER A 9 -13.59 4.85 -7.18
CA SER A 9 -12.72 3.68 -7.33
C SER A 9 -11.73 3.82 -8.48
N MET A 10 -12.03 4.65 -9.49
CA MET A 10 -11.09 4.98 -10.57
C MET A 10 -9.86 5.72 -10.07
N TYR A 11 -9.89 6.35 -8.90
CA TYR A 11 -8.69 6.94 -8.33
C TYR A 11 -7.67 5.87 -7.92
N ASP A 12 -8.10 4.79 -7.30
CA ASP A 12 -7.23 3.65 -6.96
C ASP A 12 -6.67 2.99 -8.24
N PHE A 13 -7.49 2.84 -9.29
CA PHE A 13 -7.05 2.38 -10.61
C PHE A 13 -6.00 3.31 -11.23
N ALA A 14 -6.17 4.62 -11.06
CA ALA A 14 -5.30 5.63 -11.63
C ALA A 14 -3.94 5.73 -10.92
N ASN A 15 -3.91 5.61 -9.59
CA ASN A 15 -2.70 5.84 -8.80
C ASN A 15 -1.83 4.60 -8.60
N GLN A 16 -2.38 3.39 -8.69
CA GLN A 16 -1.65 2.14 -8.42
C GLN A 16 -0.45 1.90 -9.34
N PRO A 17 -0.42 2.34 -10.61
CA PRO A 17 0.78 2.26 -11.45
C PRO A 17 2.00 2.94 -10.84
N PHE A 18 1.83 4.01 -10.06
CA PHE A 18 2.94 4.65 -9.35
C PHE A 18 3.61 3.65 -8.38
N THR A 19 2.83 2.91 -7.61
CA THR A 19 3.37 1.88 -6.71
C THR A 19 4.13 0.80 -7.47
N ASN A 20 3.55 0.27 -8.56
CA ASN A 20 4.15 -0.85 -9.28
C ASN A 20 5.35 -0.41 -10.14
N LEU A 21 5.23 0.65 -10.92
CA LEU A 21 6.25 1.03 -11.90
C LEU A 21 7.35 1.92 -11.30
N VAL A 22 6.98 2.85 -10.42
CA VAL A 22 7.96 3.80 -9.86
C VAL A 22 8.55 3.26 -8.56
N LEU A 23 7.69 2.94 -7.58
CA LEU A 23 8.14 2.60 -6.25
C LEU A 23 8.78 1.21 -6.16
N THR A 24 8.21 0.19 -6.84
CA THR A 24 8.54 -1.21 -6.57
C THR A 24 9.38 -1.86 -7.67
N PHE A 25 8.88 -1.95 -8.91
CA PHE A 25 9.45 -2.90 -9.87
C PHE A 25 10.43 -2.28 -10.87
N ILE A 26 10.14 -1.11 -11.44
CA ILE A 26 10.90 -0.59 -12.58
C ILE A 26 11.83 0.53 -12.17
N TYR A 27 11.30 1.70 -11.78
CA TYR A 27 12.15 2.86 -11.55
C TYR A 27 13.02 2.72 -10.29
N GLY A 28 12.53 2.12 -9.21
CA GLY A 28 13.33 1.81 -8.02
C GLY A 28 14.52 0.93 -8.35
N THR A 29 14.32 -0.12 -9.15
CA THR A 29 15.40 -1.00 -9.63
C THR A 29 16.36 -0.24 -10.55
N PHE A 30 15.84 0.55 -11.49
CA PHE A 30 16.65 1.40 -12.38
C PHE A 30 17.50 2.41 -11.59
N PHE A 31 16.93 3.02 -10.55
CA PHE A 31 17.68 3.91 -9.68
C PHE A 31 18.86 3.21 -9.01
N THR A 32 18.63 2.05 -8.41
CA THR A 32 19.67 1.32 -7.65
C THR A 32 20.75 0.72 -8.53
N THR A 33 20.40 0.28 -9.74
CA THR A 33 21.32 -0.44 -10.64
C THR A 33 22.02 0.48 -11.65
N VAL A 34 21.44 1.62 -12.01
CA VAL A 34 21.93 2.45 -13.11
C VAL A 34 22.18 3.90 -12.69
N ILE A 35 21.28 4.53 -11.93
CA ILE A 35 21.41 5.95 -11.56
C ILE A 35 22.46 6.12 -10.44
N ALA A 36 22.42 5.26 -9.43
CA ALA A 36 23.35 5.28 -8.30
C ALA A 36 24.74 4.77 -8.68
N SER A 37 25.72 5.08 -7.86
CA SER A 37 27.13 4.68 -8.11
C SER A 37 27.36 3.18 -8.05
N ASN A 38 26.59 2.48 -7.23
CA ASN A 38 26.53 1.02 -7.14
C ASN A 38 25.23 0.61 -6.45
N GLU A 39 24.88 -0.67 -6.55
CA GLU A 39 23.60 -1.21 -6.08
C GLU A 39 23.41 -1.09 -4.56
N ILE A 40 24.47 -1.27 -3.77
CA ILE A 40 24.41 -1.18 -2.30
C ILE A 40 24.10 0.25 -1.87
N VAL A 41 24.86 1.22 -2.38
CA VAL A 41 24.65 2.65 -2.09
C VAL A 41 23.29 3.10 -2.62
N GLY A 42 22.91 2.67 -3.81
CA GLY A 42 21.62 2.97 -4.41
C GLY A 42 20.46 2.45 -3.57
N THR A 43 20.54 1.22 -3.08
CA THR A 43 19.52 0.63 -2.19
C THR A 43 19.41 1.43 -0.89
N GLN A 44 20.51 1.83 -0.28
CA GLN A 44 20.52 2.67 0.92
C GLN A 44 19.85 4.03 0.65
N GLN A 45 20.25 4.71 -0.44
CA GLN A 45 19.69 6.03 -0.81
C GLN A 45 18.20 5.96 -1.10
N TRP A 46 17.73 4.91 -1.81
CA TRP A 46 16.32 4.69 -2.09
C TRP A 46 15.51 4.44 -0.82
N SER A 47 16.04 3.63 0.09
CA SER A 47 15.43 3.36 1.39
C SER A 47 15.32 4.63 2.25
N HIS A 48 16.35 5.49 2.22
CA HIS A 48 16.29 6.79 2.91
C HIS A 48 15.22 7.70 2.31
N ALA A 49 15.08 7.75 0.98
CA ALA A 49 14.05 8.53 0.31
C ALA A 49 12.62 8.06 0.69
N ILE A 50 12.41 6.75 0.73
CA ILE A 50 11.13 6.17 1.21
C ILE A 50 10.89 6.56 2.67
N SER A 51 11.91 6.47 3.54
CA SER A 51 11.82 6.83 4.96
C SER A 51 11.50 8.32 5.15
N ILE A 52 12.16 9.20 4.39
CA ILE A 52 11.86 10.64 4.41
C ILE A 52 10.41 10.89 4.01
N THR A 53 9.95 10.26 2.93
CA THR A 53 8.53 10.35 2.53
C THR A 53 7.61 9.88 3.65
N ALA A 54 7.89 8.75 4.27
CA ALA A 54 7.05 8.20 5.35
C ALA A 54 6.96 9.16 6.53
N ILE A 55 8.08 9.76 6.96
CA ILE A 55 8.10 10.74 8.06
C ILE A 55 7.29 11.99 7.68
N VAL A 56 7.53 12.55 6.50
CA VAL A 56 6.83 13.75 6.04
C VAL A 56 5.33 13.49 5.95
N VAL A 57 4.91 12.39 5.35
CA VAL A 57 3.49 12.01 5.24
C VAL A 57 2.87 11.76 6.61
N ALA A 58 3.58 11.07 7.52
CA ALA A 58 3.09 10.81 8.87
C ALA A 58 2.79 12.11 9.63
N LEU A 59 3.68 13.09 9.52
CA LEU A 59 3.49 14.38 10.18
C LEU A 59 2.46 15.27 9.47
N LEU A 60 2.48 15.27 8.14
CA LEU A 60 1.67 16.17 7.33
C LEU A 60 0.20 15.73 7.22
N SER A 61 -0.07 14.41 7.19
CA SER A 61 -1.40 13.89 6.88
C SER A 61 -2.48 14.26 7.90
N PRO A 62 -2.29 14.15 9.23
CA PRO A 62 -3.31 14.58 10.18
C PRO A 62 -3.53 16.10 10.15
N PHE A 63 -2.44 16.86 9.97
CA PHE A 63 -2.50 18.31 9.91
C PHE A 63 -3.27 18.83 8.69
N MET A 64 -2.91 18.34 7.49
CA MET A 64 -3.57 18.70 6.25
C MET A 64 -5.01 18.18 6.22
N GLY A 65 -5.26 17.02 6.82
CA GLY A 65 -6.59 16.47 6.99
C GLY A 65 -7.50 17.37 7.83
N ALA A 66 -7.04 17.81 8.99
CA ALA A 66 -7.77 18.75 9.84
C ALA A 66 -8.06 20.10 9.15
N LEU A 67 -7.10 20.56 8.34
CA LEU A 67 -7.26 21.77 7.55
C LEU A 67 -8.31 21.61 6.45
N ALA A 68 -8.36 20.46 5.80
CA ALA A 68 -9.34 20.14 4.78
C ALA A 68 -10.77 20.06 5.35
N ASP A 69 -10.94 19.45 6.53
CA ASP A 69 -12.26 19.33 7.19
C ASP A 69 -12.85 20.69 7.54
N LYS A 70 -12.00 21.59 8.06
CA LYS A 70 -12.46 22.93 8.51
C LYS A 70 -12.81 23.90 7.39
N GLY A 71 -12.28 23.70 6.20
CA GLY A 71 -12.43 24.62 5.07
C GLY A 71 -13.19 24.06 3.86
N GLY A 72 -13.53 22.78 3.86
CA GLY A 72 -14.13 22.12 2.69
C GLY A 72 -13.16 22.02 1.49
N TYR A 73 -11.87 21.95 1.74
CA TYR A 73 -10.82 21.95 0.69
C TYR A 73 -10.31 20.56 0.31
N ARG A 74 -10.99 19.48 0.71
CA ARG A 74 -10.58 18.09 0.46
C ARG A 74 -10.27 17.83 -1.01
N LYS A 75 -11.22 18.18 -1.91
CA LYS A 75 -11.08 17.96 -3.36
C LYS A 75 -9.91 18.77 -3.95
N MET A 76 -9.74 20.01 -3.49
CA MET A 76 -8.65 20.87 -3.94
C MET A 76 -7.29 20.32 -3.50
N PHE A 77 -7.15 19.85 -2.26
CA PHE A 77 -5.91 19.22 -1.79
C PHE A 77 -5.64 17.91 -2.52
N MET A 78 -6.67 17.07 -2.73
CA MET A 78 -6.53 15.86 -3.53
C MET A 78 -6.04 16.19 -4.95
N PHE A 79 -6.61 17.20 -5.59
CA PHE A 79 -6.18 17.67 -6.91
C PHE A 79 -4.72 18.16 -6.91
N PHE A 80 -4.37 19.00 -5.95
CA PHE A 80 -2.99 19.51 -5.81
C PHE A 80 -1.96 18.37 -5.66
N PHE A 81 -2.20 17.43 -4.76
CA PHE A 81 -1.28 16.33 -4.53
C PHE A 81 -1.25 15.32 -5.70
N THR A 82 -2.37 15.11 -6.38
CA THR A 82 -2.42 14.31 -7.62
C THR A 82 -1.53 14.94 -8.69
N TRP A 83 -1.66 16.24 -8.93
CA TRP A 83 -0.83 16.94 -9.92
C TRP A 83 0.63 17.05 -9.49
N LEU A 84 0.91 17.18 -8.21
CA LEU A 84 2.27 17.09 -7.69
C LEU A 84 2.92 15.76 -8.07
N THR A 85 2.19 14.64 -7.88
CA THR A 85 2.66 13.31 -8.30
C THR A 85 2.88 13.24 -9.81
N ILE A 86 1.92 13.69 -10.61
CA ILE A 86 1.98 13.64 -12.08
C ILE A 86 3.18 14.44 -12.59
N ILE A 87 3.34 15.67 -12.12
CA ILE A 87 4.45 16.55 -12.55
C ILE A 87 5.79 15.98 -12.11
N ALA A 88 5.93 15.60 -10.84
CA ALA A 88 7.18 15.06 -10.33
C ALA A 88 7.56 13.75 -11.01
N THR A 89 6.60 12.86 -11.27
CA THR A 89 6.82 11.62 -12.03
C THR A 89 7.21 11.91 -13.49
N THR A 90 6.60 12.89 -14.12
CA THR A 90 6.99 13.34 -15.47
C THR A 90 8.45 13.82 -15.49
N VAL A 91 8.88 14.57 -14.47
CA VAL A 91 10.26 15.06 -14.38
C VAL A 91 11.26 13.90 -14.21
N LEU A 92 10.88 12.80 -13.58
CA LEU A 92 11.74 11.60 -13.48
C LEU A 92 12.14 11.04 -14.86
N TYR A 93 11.34 11.23 -15.90
CA TYR A 93 11.74 10.88 -17.27
C TYR A 93 13.00 11.64 -17.74
N PHE A 94 13.18 12.89 -17.31
CA PHE A 94 14.31 13.73 -17.70
C PHE A 94 15.55 13.54 -16.82
N VAL A 95 15.47 12.69 -15.80
CA VAL A 95 16.62 12.36 -14.95
C VAL A 95 17.51 11.34 -15.65
N LEU A 96 18.78 11.67 -15.78
CA LEU A 96 19.80 10.83 -16.45
C LEU A 96 20.58 9.98 -15.41
N PRO A 97 21.22 8.88 -15.86
CA PRO A 97 22.15 8.12 -15.04
C PRO A 97 23.18 9.03 -14.35
N GLY A 98 23.48 8.77 -13.08
CA GLY A 98 24.37 9.59 -12.25
C GLY A 98 23.75 10.81 -11.58
N GLN A 99 22.55 11.24 -11.97
CA GLN A 99 21.86 12.38 -11.34
C GLN A 99 21.09 11.96 -10.07
N VAL A 100 21.79 11.39 -9.10
CA VAL A 100 21.22 10.77 -7.89
C VAL A 100 20.33 11.75 -7.09
N ILE A 101 20.86 12.92 -6.75
CA ILE A 101 20.12 13.91 -5.93
C ILE A 101 18.84 14.36 -6.65
N ARG A 102 18.90 14.59 -7.95
CA ARG A 102 17.75 14.99 -8.76
C ARG A 102 16.68 13.89 -8.80
N ALA A 103 17.10 12.63 -8.96
CA ALA A 103 16.20 11.48 -8.91
C ALA A 103 15.49 11.37 -7.56
N LEU A 104 16.24 11.42 -6.47
CA LEU A 104 15.70 11.29 -5.11
C LEU A 104 14.75 12.44 -4.74
N PHE A 105 15.12 13.68 -5.11
CA PHE A 105 14.29 14.85 -4.84
C PHE A 105 12.91 14.73 -5.49
N TRP A 106 12.86 14.45 -6.80
CA TRP A 106 11.61 14.33 -7.53
C TRP A 106 10.82 13.08 -7.15
N PHE A 107 11.52 11.99 -6.83
CA PHE A 107 10.86 10.79 -6.30
C PHE A 107 10.17 11.07 -4.95
N VAL A 108 10.86 11.73 -4.01
CA VAL A 108 10.27 12.08 -2.70
C VAL A 108 9.04 12.97 -2.87
N LEU A 109 9.10 13.98 -3.75
CA LEU A 109 7.94 14.84 -4.04
C LEU A 109 6.78 14.04 -4.66
N ALA A 110 7.07 13.17 -5.64
CA ALA A 110 6.06 12.34 -6.27
C ALA A 110 5.39 11.41 -5.25
N ASN A 111 6.19 10.79 -4.39
CA ASN A 111 5.70 9.85 -3.38
C ASN A 111 4.90 10.55 -2.27
N ILE A 112 5.30 11.74 -1.83
CA ILE A 112 4.50 12.58 -0.92
C ILE A 112 3.15 12.92 -1.56
N GLY A 113 3.14 13.35 -2.82
CA GLY A 113 1.92 13.65 -3.56
C GLY A 113 0.99 12.43 -3.65
N PHE A 114 1.53 11.26 -4.00
CA PHE A 114 0.80 10.00 -4.08
C PHE A 114 0.14 9.62 -2.75
N GLU A 115 0.90 9.63 -1.67
CA GLU A 115 0.41 9.25 -0.33
C GLU A 115 -0.64 10.26 0.18
N MET A 116 -0.39 11.55 0.04
CA MET A 116 -1.32 12.59 0.46
C MET A 116 -2.60 12.61 -0.38
N GLY A 117 -2.51 12.42 -1.68
CA GLY A 117 -3.68 12.26 -2.55
C GLY A 117 -4.56 11.09 -2.11
N SER A 118 -3.94 9.98 -1.74
CA SER A 118 -4.63 8.78 -1.22
C SER A 118 -5.34 9.05 0.11
N VAL A 119 -4.76 9.87 1.01
CA VAL A 119 -5.43 10.27 2.28
C VAL A 119 -6.77 10.94 1.99
N PHE A 120 -6.78 11.93 1.10
CA PHE A 120 -8.00 12.67 0.77
C PHE A 120 -8.99 11.82 -0.03
N CYS A 121 -8.52 10.95 -0.92
CA CYS A 121 -9.37 10.01 -1.63
C CYS A 121 -10.07 9.04 -0.65
N ASN A 122 -9.31 8.48 0.29
CA ASN A 122 -9.86 7.56 1.29
C ASN A 122 -10.93 8.22 2.17
N ALA A 123 -10.78 9.51 2.47
CA ALA A 123 -11.73 10.27 3.29
C ALA A 123 -13.11 10.48 2.63
N TYR A 124 -13.26 10.20 1.32
CA TYR A 124 -14.57 10.17 0.65
C TYR A 124 -15.35 8.88 0.93
N LEU A 125 -14.71 7.80 1.33
CA LEU A 125 -15.37 6.51 1.49
C LEU A 125 -16.62 6.57 2.38
N PRO A 126 -16.61 7.23 3.56
CA PRO A 126 -17.82 7.37 4.38
C PRO A 126 -18.94 8.21 3.74
N ASP A 127 -18.63 9.11 2.79
CA ASP A 127 -19.62 9.94 2.12
C ASP A 127 -20.37 9.20 1.02
N ILE A 128 -19.71 8.27 0.35
CA ILE A 128 -20.25 7.52 -0.80
C ILE A 128 -20.79 6.14 -0.41
N SER A 129 -20.74 5.78 0.87
CA SER A 129 -21.13 4.49 1.40
C SER A 129 -22.05 4.59 2.61
N HIS A 130 -22.58 3.44 3.05
CA HIS A 130 -23.38 3.28 4.24
C HIS A 130 -22.84 2.09 5.06
N SER A 131 -23.26 1.94 6.31
CA SER A 131 -22.83 0.84 7.18
C SER A 131 -22.93 -0.56 6.55
N LYS A 132 -23.92 -0.77 5.66
CA LYS A 132 -24.20 -2.05 5.01
C LYS A 132 -23.43 -2.31 3.70
N ASN A 133 -22.67 -1.34 3.17
CA ASN A 133 -21.99 -1.47 1.88
C ASN A 133 -20.57 -0.89 1.82
N ILE A 134 -20.08 -0.32 2.91
CA ILE A 134 -18.75 0.31 2.96
C ILE A 134 -17.62 -0.69 2.70
N GLY A 135 -17.76 -1.94 3.15
CA GLY A 135 -16.79 -3.00 2.94
C GLY A 135 -16.59 -3.33 1.46
N ARG A 136 -17.70 -3.61 0.75
CA ARG A 136 -17.61 -3.91 -0.70
C ARG A 136 -17.16 -2.70 -1.52
N ILE A 137 -17.57 -1.47 -1.17
CA ILE A 137 -17.11 -0.27 -1.88
C ILE A 137 -15.60 -0.08 -1.69
N SER A 138 -15.08 -0.26 -0.47
CA SER A 138 -13.64 -0.28 -0.23
C SER A 138 -12.94 -1.38 -1.02
N GLY A 139 -13.55 -2.58 -1.07
CA GLY A 139 -13.08 -3.71 -1.87
C GLY A 139 -13.00 -3.41 -3.36
N TYR A 140 -13.99 -2.72 -3.92
CA TYR A 140 -14.00 -2.31 -5.34
C TYR A 140 -12.83 -1.37 -5.66
N GLY A 141 -12.57 -0.36 -4.79
CA GLY A 141 -11.43 0.54 -4.98
C GLY A 141 -10.12 -0.23 -5.01
N TRP A 142 -9.85 -1.05 -4.01
CA TRP A 142 -8.62 -1.85 -3.95
C TRP A 142 -8.50 -2.84 -5.12
N SER A 143 -9.59 -3.52 -5.48
CA SER A 143 -9.61 -4.47 -6.60
C SER A 143 -9.28 -3.76 -7.93
N LEU A 144 -9.93 -2.63 -8.21
CA LEU A 144 -9.62 -1.82 -9.39
C LEU A 144 -8.19 -1.28 -9.37
N GLY A 145 -7.67 -0.91 -8.19
CA GLY A 145 -6.27 -0.53 -8.03
C GLY A 145 -5.32 -1.65 -8.48
N TYR A 146 -5.52 -2.87 -8.01
CA TYR A 146 -4.71 -4.01 -8.44
C TYR A 146 -4.81 -4.28 -9.94
N VAL A 147 -6.01 -4.15 -10.54
CA VAL A 147 -6.18 -4.26 -12.01
C VAL A 147 -5.41 -3.17 -12.74
N GLY A 148 -5.51 -1.91 -12.28
CA GLY A 148 -4.76 -0.79 -12.88
C GLY A 148 -3.24 -0.99 -12.79
N GLY A 149 -2.76 -1.46 -11.64
CA GLY A 149 -1.36 -1.80 -11.44
C GLY A 149 -0.86 -2.90 -12.38
N LEU A 150 -1.62 -3.99 -12.54
CA LEU A 150 -1.27 -5.10 -13.46
C LEU A 150 -1.29 -4.67 -14.92
N LEU A 151 -2.34 -3.97 -15.34
CA LEU A 151 -2.45 -3.51 -16.73
C LEU A 151 -1.31 -2.55 -17.10
N SER A 152 -1.01 -1.59 -16.23
CA SER A 152 0.09 -0.65 -16.48
C SER A 152 1.45 -1.34 -16.50
N LEU A 153 1.67 -2.32 -15.61
CA LEU A 153 2.89 -3.11 -15.59
C LEU A 153 3.03 -3.92 -16.88
N ALA A 154 1.96 -4.58 -17.32
CA ALA A 154 1.95 -5.33 -18.58
C ALA A 154 2.26 -4.41 -19.78
N LEU A 155 1.61 -3.24 -19.86
CA LEU A 155 1.89 -2.27 -20.91
C LEU A 155 3.35 -1.78 -20.89
N ALA A 156 3.87 -1.46 -19.70
CA ALA A 156 5.27 -1.05 -19.56
C ALA A 156 6.22 -2.16 -20.02
N MET A 157 5.99 -3.40 -19.59
CA MET A 157 6.86 -4.52 -19.93
C MET A 157 6.81 -4.86 -21.42
N PHE A 158 5.63 -5.02 -22.00
CA PHE A 158 5.49 -5.43 -23.39
C PHE A 158 5.84 -4.34 -24.41
N PHE A 159 5.59 -3.07 -24.11
CA PHE A 159 5.76 -1.99 -25.09
C PHE A 159 6.98 -1.10 -24.87
N LEU A 160 7.58 -1.11 -23.68
CA LEU A 160 8.71 -0.23 -23.34
C LEU A 160 9.96 -1.01 -22.90
N VAL A 161 9.83 -1.99 -22.01
CA VAL A 161 10.98 -2.59 -21.32
C VAL A 161 11.54 -3.83 -22.05
N GLN A 162 10.70 -4.83 -22.30
CA GLN A 162 11.13 -6.13 -22.86
C GLN A 162 11.21 -6.15 -24.38
N THR A 163 10.48 -5.28 -25.07
CA THR A 163 10.50 -5.24 -26.52
C THR A 163 11.83 -4.78 -27.09
N ASP A 164 12.23 -5.30 -28.24
CA ASP A 164 13.41 -4.83 -28.97
C ASP A 164 13.16 -3.51 -29.70
N THR A 165 11.91 -3.22 -29.97
CA THR A 165 11.46 -1.98 -30.61
C THR A 165 10.45 -1.24 -29.73
N PRO A 166 10.92 -0.48 -28.74
CA PRO A 166 10.00 0.29 -27.89
C PRO A 166 9.12 1.24 -28.70
N ILE A 167 7.84 1.36 -28.28
CA ILE A 167 6.90 2.28 -28.92
C ILE A 167 7.45 3.73 -28.91
N PHE A 168 7.01 4.53 -29.86
CA PHE A 168 7.45 5.92 -30.06
C PHE A 168 8.96 6.09 -30.31
N GLY A 169 9.69 5.01 -30.59
CA GLY A 169 11.11 5.05 -30.89
C GLY A 169 12.03 5.34 -29.71
N PHE A 170 11.59 5.08 -28.47
CA PHE A 170 12.44 5.22 -27.31
C PHE A 170 13.65 4.29 -27.36
N LEU A 171 14.83 4.84 -27.11
CA LEU A 171 16.09 4.12 -27.21
C LEU A 171 16.33 3.22 -25.98
N LYS A 172 16.85 2.01 -26.23
CA LYS A 172 17.26 1.05 -25.20
C LYS A 172 18.75 1.21 -24.84
N GLY A 173 19.08 0.82 -23.60
CA GLY A 173 20.45 0.68 -23.14
C GLY A 173 21.17 2.00 -22.93
N GLU A 174 22.48 1.91 -22.70
CA GLU A 174 23.33 3.04 -22.34
C GLU A 174 23.38 4.12 -23.43
N ALA A 175 23.42 3.74 -24.70
CA ALA A 175 23.46 4.66 -25.83
C ALA A 175 22.27 5.64 -25.86
N GLY A 176 21.11 5.18 -25.39
CA GLY A 176 19.90 6.00 -25.23
C GLY A 176 19.69 6.51 -23.80
N ALA A 177 20.66 6.39 -22.92
CA ALA A 177 20.53 6.65 -21.49
C ALA A 177 19.27 6.00 -20.90
N TYR A 178 18.97 4.77 -21.32
CA TYR A 178 17.81 3.96 -20.90
C TYR A 178 16.47 4.69 -21.07
N GLN A 179 16.29 5.38 -22.18
CA GLN A 179 15.10 6.19 -22.46
C GLN A 179 13.81 5.38 -22.37
N ASN A 180 13.82 4.12 -22.82
CA ASN A 180 12.67 3.21 -22.73
C ASN A 180 12.24 2.93 -21.29
N ILE A 181 13.19 2.76 -20.36
CA ILE A 181 12.89 2.55 -18.93
C ILE A 181 12.38 3.85 -18.31
N ARG A 182 13.05 4.97 -18.59
CA ARG A 182 12.61 6.29 -18.10
C ARG A 182 11.21 6.65 -18.60
N ALA A 183 10.83 6.21 -19.82
CA ALA A 183 9.51 6.42 -20.40
C ALA A 183 8.37 5.74 -19.63
N THR A 184 8.66 4.74 -18.79
CA THR A 184 7.64 4.16 -17.90
C THR A 184 7.09 5.21 -16.92
N ASN A 185 7.87 6.22 -16.53
CA ASN A 185 7.38 7.34 -15.73
C ASN A 185 6.36 8.20 -16.48
N LEU A 186 6.52 8.38 -17.80
CA LEU A 186 5.53 9.07 -18.63
C LEU A 186 4.22 8.27 -18.71
N LEU A 187 4.32 6.94 -18.84
CA LEU A 187 3.16 6.07 -18.79
C LEU A 187 2.38 6.25 -17.48
N VAL A 188 3.07 6.23 -16.32
CA VAL A 188 2.46 6.47 -15.01
C VAL A 188 1.81 7.84 -14.94
N ALA A 189 2.49 8.88 -15.37
CA ALA A 189 1.98 10.25 -15.32
C ALA A 189 0.72 10.44 -16.18
N VAL A 190 0.74 9.96 -17.41
CA VAL A 190 -0.42 10.02 -18.34
C VAL A 190 -1.57 9.17 -17.79
N TRP A 191 -1.28 7.96 -17.32
CA TRP A 191 -2.28 7.08 -16.73
C TRP A 191 -2.98 7.73 -15.55
N PHE A 192 -2.20 8.28 -14.62
CA PHE A 192 -2.76 8.95 -13.45
C PHE A 192 -3.58 10.19 -13.85
N ALA A 193 -3.07 11.00 -14.76
CA ALA A 193 -3.80 12.17 -15.27
C ALA A 193 -5.15 11.80 -15.89
N VAL A 194 -5.17 10.81 -16.78
CA VAL A 194 -6.38 10.42 -17.52
C VAL A 194 -7.39 9.71 -16.62
N PHE A 195 -6.97 8.70 -15.88
CA PHE A 195 -7.89 7.85 -15.12
C PHE A 195 -8.33 8.45 -13.77
N SER A 196 -7.71 9.54 -13.32
CA SER A 196 -8.22 10.32 -12.18
C SER A 196 -9.33 11.31 -12.56
N ILE A 197 -9.50 11.64 -13.84
CA ILE A 197 -10.53 12.58 -14.33
C ILE A 197 -11.93 12.24 -13.80
N PRO A 198 -12.42 11.00 -13.90
CA PRO A 198 -13.76 10.66 -13.41
C PRO A 198 -13.96 11.01 -11.94
N THR A 199 -12.94 10.80 -11.09
CA THR A 199 -12.99 11.14 -9.67
C THR A 199 -13.21 12.62 -9.45
N PHE A 200 -12.47 13.47 -10.16
CA PHE A 200 -12.60 14.92 -10.02
C PHE A 200 -13.88 15.48 -10.60
N LEU A 201 -14.47 14.84 -11.61
CA LEU A 201 -15.71 15.29 -12.24
C LEU A 201 -16.97 14.82 -11.49
N PHE A 202 -17.00 13.57 -11.05
CA PHE A 202 -18.24 12.93 -10.61
C PHE A 202 -18.35 12.73 -9.10
N VAL A 203 -17.24 12.70 -8.34
CA VAL A 203 -17.31 12.63 -6.88
C VAL A 203 -17.68 14.02 -6.34
N LYS A 204 -18.78 14.08 -5.57
CA LYS A 204 -19.29 15.32 -5.00
C LYS A 204 -18.48 15.75 -3.78
N ASP A 205 -18.37 17.04 -3.55
CA ASP A 205 -17.71 17.61 -2.38
C ASP A 205 -18.45 18.86 -1.87
N LYS A 206 -18.18 19.23 -0.62
CA LYS A 206 -18.66 20.47 -0.02
C LYS A 206 -18.00 21.68 -0.71
N LYS A 207 -18.73 22.78 -0.85
CA LYS A 207 -18.14 24.01 -1.42
C LYS A 207 -17.11 24.59 -0.46
N PRO A 208 -15.95 25.05 -0.97
CA PRO A 208 -14.91 25.65 -0.14
C PRO A 208 -15.38 26.95 0.51
N ASP A 209 -15.04 27.14 1.80
CA ASP A 209 -15.23 28.41 2.51
C ASP A 209 -13.85 29.04 2.82
N THR A 210 -13.48 30.00 1.97
CA THR A 210 -12.16 30.68 2.06
C THR A 210 -12.01 31.49 3.36
N LYS A 211 -13.10 32.07 3.90
CA LYS A 211 -13.04 32.85 5.14
C LYS A 211 -12.79 31.93 6.35
N ALA A 212 -13.46 30.78 6.39
CA ALA A 212 -13.25 29.76 7.40
C ALA A 212 -11.81 29.19 7.31
N PHE A 213 -11.27 28.97 6.12
CA PHE A 213 -9.92 28.48 5.92
C PHE A 213 -8.86 29.42 6.53
N LEU A 214 -8.86 30.69 6.15
CA LEU A 214 -7.84 31.66 6.63
C LEU A 214 -7.90 31.87 8.15
N LYS A 215 -9.09 31.89 8.74
CA LYS A 215 -9.29 31.98 10.18
C LYS A 215 -8.79 30.72 10.90
N ASN A 216 -9.08 29.57 10.36
CA ASN A 216 -8.79 28.29 10.98
C ASN A 216 -7.34 27.83 10.74
N ALA A 217 -6.67 28.23 9.64
CA ALA A 217 -5.27 27.89 9.40
C ALA A 217 -4.34 28.37 10.52
N LYS A 218 -4.55 29.59 11.01
CA LYS A 218 -3.78 30.13 12.17
C LYS A 218 -4.05 29.37 13.47
N HIS A 219 -5.28 28.90 13.67
CA HIS A 219 -5.64 28.10 14.86
C HIS A 219 -5.20 26.65 14.74
N THR A 220 -5.20 26.08 13.53
CA THR A 220 -4.76 24.69 13.28
C THR A 220 -3.26 24.52 13.49
N LEU A 221 -2.46 25.54 13.15
CA LEU A 221 -1.02 25.56 13.46
C LEU A 221 -0.71 25.53 14.97
N LYS A 222 -1.58 26.12 15.79
CA LYS A 222 -1.50 26.02 17.26
C LYS A 222 -2.10 24.73 17.81
N GLY A 223 -2.80 23.97 16.97
CA GLY A 223 -3.73 22.91 17.38
C GLY A 223 -3.25 21.49 17.22
N PHE A 224 -1.99 21.20 16.84
CA PHE A 224 -1.51 19.81 16.79
C PHE A 224 -1.68 19.10 18.14
N ARG A 225 -1.48 19.84 19.23
CA ARG A 225 -1.73 19.34 20.59
C ARG A 225 -3.23 19.16 20.89
N SER A 226 -4.11 20.00 20.31
CA SER A 226 -5.57 19.86 20.46
C SER A 226 -6.09 18.67 19.65
N THR A 227 -5.59 18.45 18.43
CA THR A 227 -5.92 17.33 17.57
C THR A 227 -5.57 15.98 18.22
N ALA A 228 -4.37 15.86 18.80
CA ALA A 228 -3.98 14.68 19.56
C ALA A 228 -4.84 14.47 20.82
N ASN A 229 -5.26 15.55 21.49
CA ASN A 229 -6.18 15.47 22.63
C ASN A 229 -7.60 15.09 22.22
N GLU A 230 -8.07 15.56 21.07
CA GLU A 230 -9.38 15.19 20.53
C GLU A 230 -9.44 13.70 20.16
N LEU A 231 -8.35 13.13 19.61
CA LEU A 231 -8.27 11.71 19.31
C LEU A 231 -8.49 10.84 20.56
N ARG A 232 -8.09 11.33 21.74
CA ARG A 232 -8.35 10.64 23.03
C ARG A 232 -9.84 10.45 23.32
N SER A 233 -10.71 11.27 22.75
CA SER A 233 -12.16 11.11 22.87
C SER A 233 -12.72 9.95 22.06
N TYR A 234 -11.89 9.33 21.20
CA TYR A 234 -12.24 8.22 20.32
C TYR A 234 -11.40 6.96 20.62
N PRO A 235 -11.59 6.32 21.78
CA PRO A 235 -10.72 5.22 22.21
C PRO A 235 -10.74 4.00 21.27
N GLN A 236 -11.84 3.77 20.56
CA GLN A 236 -11.91 2.65 19.61
C GLN A 236 -11.04 2.90 18.37
N ILE A 237 -10.98 4.15 17.90
CA ILE A 237 -10.08 4.54 16.82
C ILE A 237 -8.63 4.38 17.25
N ILE A 238 -8.25 4.83 18.44
CA ILE A 238 -6.87 4.66 18.95
C ILE A 238 -6.49 3.18 19.01
N ARG A 239 -7.36 2.33 19.55
CA ARG A 239 -7.11 0.88 19.63
C ARG A 239 -6.94 0.27 18.25
N PHE A 240 -7.78 0.66 17.30
CA PHE A 240 -7.68 0.20 15.93
C PHE A 240 -6.39 0.68 15.25
N LEU A 241 -6.05 1.97 15.38
CA LEU A 241 -4.82 2.52 14.79
C LEU A 241 -3.56 1.87 15.37
N LEU A 242 -3.54 1.54 16.67
CA LEU A 242 -2.44 0.81 17.30
C LEU A 242 -2.34 -0.63 16.77
N ALA A 243 -3.47 -1.33 16.62
CA ALA A 243 -3.48 -2.66 16.01
C ALA A 243 -2.97 -2.61 14.57
N ARG A 244 -3.47 -1.64 13.79
CA ARG A 244 -3.07 -1.41 12.40
C ARG A 244 -1.60 -1.10 12.26
N LEU A 245 -1.05 -0.25 13.11
CA LEU A 245 0.37 0.07 13.12
C LEU A 245 1.22 -1.21 13.17
N VAL A 246 0.85 -2.18 14.01
CA VAL A 246 1.60 -3.42 14.16
C VAL A 246 1.41 -4.36 12.96
N TYR A 247 0.17 -4.67 12.55
CA TYR A 247 -0.01 -5.64 11.45
C TYR A 247 0.37 -5.06 10.08
N ASN A 248 0.29 -3.73 9.90
CA ASN A 248 0.73 -3.09 8.67
C ASN A 248 2.26 -3.18 8.49
N ASP A 249 3.03 -3.13 9.57
CA ASP A 249 4.47 -3.38 9.51
C ASP A 249 4.77 -4.79 9.00
N GLY A 250 3.96 -5.78 9.39
CA GLY A 250 4.01 -7.13 8.83
C GLY A 250 3.75 -7.16 7.33
N LEU A 251 2.71 -6.46 6.85
CA LEU A 251 2.41 -6.38 5.42
C LEU A 251 3.54 -5.70 4.63
N VAL A 252 4.01 -4.56 5.09
CA VAL A 252 5.12 -3.83 4.44
C VAL A 252 6.36 -4.73 4.36
N THR A 253 6.67 -5.45 5.44
CA THR A 253 7.85 -6.31 5.52
C THR A 253 7.75 -7.51 4.59
N VAL A 254 6.60 -8.19 4.53
CA VAL A 254 6.45 -9.37 3.65
C VAL A 254 6.50 -8.97 2.17
N PHE A 255 5.94 -7.84 1.79
CA PHE A 255 6.03 -7.37 0.40
C PHE A 255 7.43 -6.89 0.02
N ALA A 256 8.18 -6.28 0.96
CA ALA A 256 9.54 -5.83 0.70
C ALA A 256 10.56 -6.98 0.64
N PHE A 257 10.41 -8.00 1.47
CA PHE A 257 11.42 -9.03 1.67
C PHE A 257 10.99 -10.44 1.26
N GLY A 258 9.72 -10.68 0.92
CA GLY A 258 9.22 -11.99 0.52
C GLY A 258 9.90 -12.53 -0.74
N GLY A 259 10.15 -11.67 -1.73
CA GLY A 259 10.91 -12.03 -2.94
C GLY A 259 12.37 -12.37 -2.65
N ILE A 260 13.01 -11.61 -1.76
CA ILE A 260 14.40 -11.86 -1.34
C ILE A 260 14.50 -13.21 -0.62
N TYR A 261 13.55 -13.52 0.26
CA TYR A 261 13.48 -14.82 0.94
C TYR A 261 13.24 -15.96 -0.05
N ALA A 262 12.35 -15.79 -1.02
CA ALA A 262 12.07 -16.77 -2.06
C ALA A 262 13.33 -17.07 -2.91
N ALA A 263 14.07 -16.04 -3.31
CA ALA A 263 15.32 -16.20 -4.06
C ALA A 263 16.42 -16.84 -3.22
N GLY A 264 16.67 -16.30 -2.04
CA GLY A 264 17.82 -16.70 -1.22
C GLY A 264 17.65 -18.04 -0.49
N SER A 265 16.44 -18.34 0.00
CA SER A 265 16.18 -19.53 0.81
C SER A 265 15.48 -20.66 0.06
N LEU A 266 14.75 -20.37 -1.01
CA LEU A 266 13.95 -21.35 -1.75
C LEU A 266 14.37 -21.48 -3.22
N ASN A 267 15.46 -20.83 -3.63
CA ASN A 267 16.04 -20.88 -4.98
C ASN A 267 15.04 -20.51 -6.10
N PHE A 268 14.20 -19.50 -5.87
CA PHE A 268 13.37 -18.93 -6.91
C PHE A 268 14.23 -18.21 -7.93
N THR A 269 13.96 -18.43 -9.21
CA THR A 269 14.58 -17.69 -10.30
C THR A 269 13.96 -16.29 -10.41
N PHE A 270 14.64 -15.39 -11.12
CA PHE A 270 14.14 -14.04 -11.36
C PHE A 270 12.76 -14.06 -12.04
N ASP A 271 12.56 -14.92 -13.04
CA ASP A 271 11.28 -15.08 -13.75
C ASP A 271 10.18 -15.57 -12.82
N GLU A 272 10.48 -16.51 -11.92
CA GLU A 272 9.53 -16.99 -10.92
C GLU A 272 9.15 -15.89 -9.92
N ILE A 273 10.07 -15.00 -9.55
CA ILE A 273 9.77 -13.85 -8.68
C ILE A 273 8.86 -12.85 -9.38
N MET A 274 9.07 -12.62 -10.69
CA MET A 274 8.16 -11.77 -11.47
C MET A 274 6.75 -12.36 -11.54
N VAL A 275 6.63 -13.67 -11.82
CA VAL A 275 5.35 -14.37 -11.79
C VAL A 275 4.72 -14.31 -10.41
N LEU A 276 5.52 -14.44 -9.35
CA LEU A 276 5.08 -14.28 -7.96
C LEU A 276 4.39 -12.92 -7.73
N GLY A 277 5.00 -11.83 -8.20
CA GLY A 277 4.42 -10.49 -8.12
C GLY A 277 3.06 -10.40 -8.84
N ILE A 278 2.93 -11.01 -10.01
CA ILE A 278 1.67 -11.05 -10.76
C ILE A 278 0.61 -11.84 -10.00
N VAL A 279 0.96 -13.02 -9.49
CA VAL A 279 0.04 -13.87 -8.71
C VAL A 279 -0.44 -13.16 -7.45
N LEU A 280 0.47 -12.49 -6.72
CA LEU A 280 0.12 -11.69 -5.54
C LEU A 280 -0.89 -10.59 -5.87
N ASN A 281 -0.69 -9.85 -6.96
CA ASN A 281 -1.61 -8.78 -7.37
C ASN A 281 -2.99 -9.33 -7.78
N ILE A 282 -3.04 -10.42 -8.55
CA ILE A 282 -4.30 -11.04 -8.97
C ILE A 282 -5.08 -11.55 -7.77
N THR A 283 -4.43 -12.30 -6.89
CA THR A 283 -5.08 -12.88 -5.71
C THR A 283 -5.49 -11.81 -4.71
N ALA A 284 -4.72 -10.73 -4.56
CA ALA A 284 -5.08 -9.60 -3.71
C ALA A 284 -6.30 -8.83 -4.25
N GLY A 285 -6.36 -8.62 -5.56
CA GLY A 285 -7.51 -7.99 -6.21
C GLY A 285 -8.79 -8.81 -6.06
N LEU A 286 -8.72 -10.11 -6.34
CA LEU A 286 -9.83 -11.04 -6.16
C LEU A 286 -10.26 -11.13 -4.69
N GLY A 287 -9.29 -11.24 -3.78
CA GLY A 287 -9.53 -11.28 -2.34
C GLY A 287 -10.23 -10.02 -1.85
N ALA A 288 -9.75 -8.84 -2.23
CA ALA A 288 -10.37 -7.56 -1.87
C ALA A 288 -11.81 -7.45 -2.36
N PHE A 289 -12.07 -7.89 -3.60
CA PHE A 289 -13.41 -7.90 -4.17
C PHE A 289 -14.36 -8.82 -3.40
N LEU A 290 -13.98 -10.09 -3.21
CA LEU A 290 -14.84 -11.10 -2.59
C LEU A 290 -15.05 -10.85 -1.10
N MET A 291 -13.99 -10.53 -0.36
CA MET A 291 -14.09 -10.32 1.09
C MET A 291 -14.69 -8.96 1.46
N GLY A 292 -14.83 -8.02 0.52
CA GLY A 292 -15.62 -6.81 0.74
C GLY A 292 -17.09 -7.13 1.04
N TYR A 293 -17.66 -8.17 0.42
CA TYR A 293 -19.01 -8.65 0.76
C TYR A 293 -19.07 -9.33 2.12
N LEU A 294 -18.00 -10.01 2.53
CA LEU A 294 -17.90 -10.56 3.88
C LEU A 294 -17.85 -9.45 4.93
N ASP A 295 -17.06 -8.40 4.66
CA ASP A 295 -16.96 -7.21 5.51
C ASP A 295 -18.35 -6.56 5.77
N ASP A 296 -19.16 -6.45 4.73
CA ASP A 296 -20.53 -5.92 4.85
C ASP A 296 -21.46 -6.83 5.69
N LYS A 297 -21.22 -8.15 5.69
CA LYS A 297 -22.07 -9.11 6.40
C LYS A 297 -21.69 -9.30 7.86
N VAL A 298 -20.39 -9.40 8.14
CA VAL A 298 -19.90 -9.78 9.48
C VAL A 298 -19.22 -8.63 10.23
N GLY A 299 -18.98 -7.49 9.55
CA GLY A 299 -18.29 -6.34 10.07
C GLY A 299 -16.79 -6.32 9.75
N GLY A 300 -16.20 -5.13 9.77
CA GLY A 300 -14.80 -4.91 9.41
C GLY A 300 -13.82 -5.56 10.37
N LYS A 301 -14.08 -5.50 11.68
CA LYS A 301 -13.23 -6.15 12.69
C LYS A 301 -13.12 -7.66 12.50
N LYS A 302 -14.26 -8.34 12.27
CA LYS A 302 -14.28 -9.80 12.08
C LYS A 302 -13.58 -10.18 10.79
N THR A 303 -13.81 -9.44 9.71
CA THR A 303 -13.13 -9.64 8.43
C THR A 303 -11.62 -9.45 8.57
N LEU A 304 -11.16 -8.40 9.25
CA LEU A 304 -9.74 -8.19 9.54
C LEU A 304 -9.14 -9.34 10.35
N LYS A 305 -9.86 -9.88 11.34
CA LYS A 305 -9.39 -11.06 12.08
C LYS A 305 -9.23 -12.28 11.18
N VAL A 306 -10.16 -12.51 10.26
CA VAL A 306 -10.06 -13.62 9.27
C VAL A 306 -8.84 -13.41 8.37
N THR A 307 -8.62 -12.18 7.89
CA THR A 307 -7.45 -11.89 7.05
C THR A 307 -6.13 -12.08 7.79
N LEU A 308 -6.05 -11.66 9.05
CA LEU A 308 -4.84 -11.86 9.88
C LEU A 308 -4.58 -13.34 10.15
N LEU A 309 -5.61 -14.16 10.42
CA LEU A 309 -5.47 -15.61 10.55
C LEU A 309 -4.97 -16.24 9.25
N GLY A 310 -5.52 -15.83 8.09
CA GLY A 310 -5.07 -16.29 6.79
C GLY A 310 -3.62 -15.91 6.50
N LEU A 311 -3.22 -14.69 6.85
CA LEU A 311 -1.83 -14.21 6.70
C LEU A 311 -0.88 -14.95 7.65
N MET A 312 -1.28 -15.22 8.88
CA MET A 312 -0.48 -16.05 9.80
C MET A 312 -0.29 -17.48 9.27
N LEU A 313 -1.36 -18.10 8.74
CA LEU A 313 -1.26 -19.41 8.10
C LEU A 313 -0.30 -19.36 6.90
N ALA A 314 -0.43 -18.36 6.05
CA ALA A 314 0.45 -18.18 4.89
C ALA A 314 1.91 -18.02 5.31
N MET A 315 2.18 -17.22 6.34
CA MET A 315 3.54 -17.05 6.86
C MET A 315 4.09 -18.34 7.51
N ALA A 316 3.26 -19.08 8.24
CA ALA A 316 3.66 -20.38 8.78
C ALA A 316 4.05 -21.34 7.64
N LEU A 317 3.22 -21.44 6.58
CA LEU A 317 3.54 -22.26 5.40
C LEU A 317 4.83 -21.79 4.73
N ALA A 318 5.04 -20.49 4.56
CA ALA A 318 6.24 -19.94 3.93
C ALA A 318 7.51 -20.25 4.74
N VAL A 319 7.46 -20.05 6.06
CA VAL A 319 8.61 -20.27 6.96
C VAL A 319 8.94 -21.77 7.10
N PHE A 320 7.92 -22.62 7.21
CA PHE A 320 8.09 -24.06 7.40
C PHE A 320 8.07 -24.86 6.09
N ALA A 321 8.01 -24.22 4.94
CA ALA A 321 7.98 -24.88 3.63
C ALA A 321 9.05 -25.97 3.44
N PRO A 322 10.32 -25.79 3.86
CA PRO A 322 11.34 -26.82 3.73
C PRO A 322 11.11 -28.07 4.61
N GLU A 323 10.44 -27.92 5.75
CA GLU A 323 10.22 -29.01 6.71
C GLU A 323 8.94 -29.81 6.45
N ILE A 324 7.99 -29.29 5.68
CA ILE A 324 6.70 -29.94 5.49
C ILE A 324 6.85 -31.29 4.81
N ARG A 325 7.65 -31.43 3.75
CA ARG A 325 7.85 -32.72 3.08
C ARG A 325 8.55 -33.74 3.99
N PRO A 326 9.68 -33.44 4.64
CA PRO A 326 10.29 -34.35 5.60
C PRO A 326 9.35 -34.77 6.73
N PHE A 327 8.56 -33.82 7.26
CA PHE A 327 7.58 -34.12 8.31
C PHE A 327 6.49 -35.09 7.82
N LEU A 328 5.91 -34.86 6.64
CA LEU A 328 4.90 -35.76 6.05
C LEU A 328 5.49 -37.15 5.73
N GLN A 329 6.73 -37.22 5.26
CA GLN A 329 7.44 -38.47 5.04
C GLN A 329 7.64 -39.25 6.34
N TYR A 330 7.93 -38.57 7.44
CA TYR A 330 8.06 -39.18 8.76
C TYR A 330 6.71 -39.73 9.26
N VAL A 331 5.62 -38.96 9.11
CA VAL A 331 4.29 -39.34 9.61
C VAL A 331 3.65 -40.45 8.78
N PHE A 332 3.78 -40.40 7.44
CA PHE A 332 3.06 -41.34 6.53
C PHE A 332 3.93 -42.44 5.93
N GLY A 333 5.22 -42.54 6.31
CA GLY A 333 6.16 -43.54 5.76
C GLY A 333 6.60 -43.19 4.33
N GLY A 334 7.83 -42.82 4.21
CA GLY A 334 8.61 -42.26 3.08
C GLY A 334 8.14 -42.28 1.63
N SER A 335 7.38 -43.29 1.19
CA SER A 335 6.98 -43.48 -0.21
C SER A 335 5.61 -42.91 -0.59
N SER A 336 4.84 -42.39 0.34
CA SER A 336 3.45 -41.97 0.10
C SER A 336 3.27 -40.45 -0.08
N VAL A 337 4.36 -39.67 0.04
CA VAL A 337 4.28 -38.20 -0.12
C VAL A 337 4.43 -37.84 -1.60
N PRO A 338 3.45 -37.22 -2.24
CA PRO A 338 3.49 -36.84 -3.66
C PRO A 338 4.66 -35.91 -3.98
N ASP A 339 5.22 -36.02 -5.20
CA ASP A 339 6.38 -35.22 -5.64
C ASP A 339 6.11 -33.73 -5.72
N TRP A 340 4.84 -33.32 -5.91
CA TRP A 340 4.49 -31.90 -5.93
C TRP A 340 4.68 -31.23 -4.54
N VAL A 341 4.74 -31.99 -3.44
CA VAL A 341 5.02 -31.45 -2.10
C VAL A 341 6.50 -31.12 -2.01
N SER A 342 6.88 -29.98 -2.49
CA SER A 342 8.22 -29.37 -2.39
C SER A 342 8.14 -28.06 -1.67
N ALA A 343 9.26 -27.62 -1.09
CA ALA A 343 9.35 -26.31 -0.42
C ALA A 343 8.88 -25.16 -1.35
N LYS A 344 9.29 -25.23 -2.63
CA LYS A 344 8.92 -24.25 -3.63
C LYS A 344 7.41 -24.22 -3.91
N ASN A 345 6.77 -25.37 -4.08
CA ASN A 345 5.33 -25.46 -4.33
C ASN A 345 4.51 -25.05 -3.11
N ILE A 346 4.97 -25.38 -1.91
CA ILE A 346 4.33 -24.93 -0.67
C ILE A 346 4.43 -23.41 -0.54
N PHE A 347 5.56 -22.81 -0.91
CA PHE A 347 5.72 -21.36 -0.93
C PHE A 347 4.80 -20.70 -1.97
N TRP A 348 4.54 -21.32 -3.14
CA TRP A 348 3.53 -20.84 -4.08
C TRP A 348 2.13 -20.78 -3.47
N ILE A 349 1.76 -21.81 -2.69
CA ILE A 349 0.48 -21.81 -1.94
C ILE A 349 0.47 -20.67 -0.93
N ALA A 350 1.56 -20.52 -0.16
CA ALA A 350 1.69 -19.41 0.78
C ALA A 350 1.55 -18.05 0.08
N ALA A 351 2.16 -17.86 -1.07
CA ALA A 351 2.07 -16.63 -1.86
C ALA A 351 0.64 -16.31 -2.32
N VAL A 352 -0.09 -17.31 -2.81
CA VAL A 352 -1.51 -17.16 -3.16
C VAL A 352 -2.32 -16.70 -1.95
N LEU A 353 -2.07 -17.28 -0.77
CA LEU A 353 -2.74 -16.91 0.48
C LEU A 353 -2.33 -15.50 0.94
N ILE A 354 -1.04 -15.14 0.83
CA ILE A 354 -0.57 -13.77 1.16
C ILE A 354 -1.33 -12.77 0.30
N GLY A 355 -1.42 -12.97 -1.01
CA GLY A 355 -2.20 -12.11 -1.88
C GLY A 355 -3.68 -12.10 -1.46
N ALA A 356 -4.32 -13.27 -1.41
CA ALA A 356 -5.75 -13.41 -1.14
C ALA A 356 -6.22 -12.77 0.17
N PHE A 357 -5.33 -12.64 1.17
CA PHE A 357 -5.67 -12.04 2.46
C PHE A 357 -5.08 -10.63 2.67
N SER A 358 -4.02 -10.23 1.94
CA SER A 358 -3.46 -8.88 2.06
C SER A 358 -4.35 -7.81 1.44
N GLY A 359 -4.89 -8.06 0.25
CA GLY A 359 -5.83 -7.15 -0.40
C GLY A 359 -7.06 -6.85 0.46
N PRO A 360 -7.79 -7.87 0.92
CA PRO A 360 -8.90 -7.68 1.84
C PRO A 360 -8.50 -7.02 3.16
N ASN A 361 -7.32 -7.32 3.70
CA ASN A 361 -6.83 -6.66 4.92
C ASN A 361 -6.75 -5.14 4.74
N GLN A 362 -6.20 -4.69 3.62
CA GLN A 362 -6.14 -3.27 3.30
C GLN A 362 -7.54 -2.66 3.08
N ALA A 363 -8.40 -3.35 2.33
CA ALA A 363 -9.76 -2.91 2.07
C ALA A 363 -10.59 -2.79 3.35
N SER A 364 -10.55 -3.81 4.23
CA SER A 364 -11.29 -3.83 5.49
C SER A 364 -10.70 -2.88 6.54
N SER A 365 -9.38 -2.63 6.51
CA SER A 365 -8.76 -1.58 7.34
C SER A 365 -9.33 -0.21 6.98
N ARG A 366 -9.45 0.08 5.69
CA ARG A 366 -10.02 1.34 5.19
C ARG A 366 -11.52 1.44 5.51
N SER A 367 -12.27 0.37 5.35
CA SER A 367 -13.72 0.35 5.65
C SER A 367 -13.98 0.52 7.14
N LEU A 368 -13.22 -0.17 8.02
CA LEU A 368 -13.37 -0.04 9.48
C LEU A 368 -13.03 1.37 9.96
N MET A 369 -11.99 1.99 9.39
CA MET A 369 -11.69 3.39 9.66
C MET A 369 -12.84 4.29 9.25
N GLY A 370 -13.41 4.06 8.06
CA GLY A 370 -14.58 4.81 7.58
C GLY A 370 -15.79 4.70 8.50
N ARG A 371 -16.06 3.51 9.07
CA ARG A 371 -17.15 3.29 10.04
C ARG A 371 -16.95 4.04 11.35
N PHE A 372 -15.71 4.25 11.77
CA PHE A 372 -15.38 4.90 13.05
C PHE A 372 -15.26 6.41 12.94
N THR A 373 -15.13 6.94 11.73
CA THR A 373 -14.78 8.34 11.50
C THR A 373 -16.01 9.24 11.59
N PRO A 374 -16.02 10.25 12.49
CA PRO A 374 -17.08 11.25 12.59
C PRO A 374 -17.21 12.07 11.29
N GLU A 375 -18.44 12.49 10.98
CA GLU A 375 -18.73 13.18 9.72
C GLU A 375 -17.92 14.46 9.50
N GLU A 376 -17.66 15.21 10.56
CA GLU A 376 -16.96 16.49 10.48
C GLU A 376 -15.43 16.38 10.44
N LYS A 377 -14.85 15.15 10.65
CA LYS A 377 -13.42 14.92 10.83
C LYS A 377 -12.83 13.84 9.91
N LYS A 378 -13.45 13.64 8.76
CA LYS A 378 -13.09 12.54 7.86
C LYS A 378 -11.65 12.62 7.36
N ASN A 379 -11.22 13.79 6.92
CA ASN A 379 -9.87 13.98 6.40
C ASN A 379 -8.81 13.89 7.50
N GLU A 380 -9.08 14.49 8.67
CA GLU A 380 -8.19 14.42 9.82
C GLU A 380 -7.95 12.99 10.29
N PHE A 381 -9.01 12.20 10.42
CA PHE A 381 -8.91 10.82 10.90
C PHE A 381 -8.33 9.87 9.85
N PHE A 382 -8.61 10.07 8.57
CA PHE A 382 -7.86 9.37 7.52
C PHE A 382 -6.40 9.81 7.43
N GLY A 383 -6.05 11.02 7.89
CA GLY A 383 -4.68 11.45 8.14
C GLY A 383 -4.01 10.61 9.24
N PHE A 384 -4.70 10.36 10.37
CA PHE A 384 -4.18 9.44 11.40
C PHE A 384 -4.12 7.98 10.93
N PHE A 385 -5.03 7.58 10.06
CA PHE A 385 -4.96 6.27 9.40
C PHE A 385 -3.68 6.13 8.56
N ALA A 386 -3.33 7.15 7.78
CA ALA A 386 -2.07 7.18 7.03
C ALA A 386 -0.86 7.21 7.97
N PHE A 387 -0.91 8.02 9.05
CA PHE A 387 0.11 8.04 10.10
C PHE A 387 0.37 6.64 10.65
N SER A 388 -0.67 5.89 11.03
CA SER A 388 -0.53 4.54 11.58
C SER A 388 0.08 3.54 10.61
N GLY A 389 0.02 3.80 9.30
CA GLY A 389 0.65 2.96 8.28
C GLY A 389 2.10 3.32 7.95
N LYS A 390 2.60 4.45 8.46
CA LYS A 390 3.92 4.98 8.10
C LYS A 390 4.84 5.20 9.30
N ALA A 391 4.29 5.47 10.47
CA ALA A 391 5.07 5.89 11.65
C ALA A 391 6.12 4.87 12.10
N THR A 392 5.86 3.59 11.91
CA THR A 392 6.73 2.49 12.33
C THR A 392 7.20 1.62 11.16
N ALA A 393 6.99 2.02 9.92
CA ALA A 393 7.30 1.21 8.73
C ALA A 393 8.78 0.76 8.62
N PHE A 394 9.68 1.36 9.37
CA PHE A 394 11.08 0.95 9.49
C PHE A 394 11.30 -0.21 10.48
N VAL A 395 10.38 -0.46 11.42
CA VAL A 395 10.57 -1.43 12.51
C VAL A 395 10.62 -2.86 11.99
N GLY A 396 9.72 -3.20 11.07
CA GLY A 396 9.68 -4.52 10.44
C GLY A 396 11.00 -4.90 9.74
N PRO A 397 11.47 -4.10 8.77
CA PRO A 397 12.77 -4.30 8.12
C PRO A 397 13.95 -4.34 9.09
N PHE A 398 13.97 -3.48 10.10
CA PHE A 398 15.02 -3.46 11.10
C PHE A 398 15.06 -4.77 11.91
N LEU A 399 13.93 -5.23 12.44
CA LEU A 399 13.86 -6.48 13.20
C LEU A 399 14.16 -7.70 12.33
N LEU A 400 13.67 -7.71 11.07
CA LEU A 400 14.00 -8.77 10.10
C LEU A 400 15.52 -8.86 9.90
N GLY A 401 16.18 -7.74 9.66
CA GLY A 401 17.63 -7.69 9.48
C GLY A 401 18.39 -8.15 10.74
N ALA A 402 17.99 -7.66 11.91
CA ALA A 402 18.60 -8.05 13.18
C ALA A 402 18.47 -9.55 13.47
N LEU A 403 17.31 -10.15 13.25
CA LEU A 403 17.08 -11.58 13.43
C LEU A 403 17.83 -12.42 12.38
N THR A 404 17.90 -11.96 11.13
CA THR A 404 18.66 -12.63 10.07
C THR A 404 20.14 -12.75 10.45
N VAL A 405 20.73 -11.68 10.97
CA VAL A 405 22.13 -11.67 11.41
C VAL A 405 22.31 -12.49 12.69
N ALA A 406 21.43 -12.33 13.68
CA ALA A 406 21.56 -13.01 14.97
C ALA A 406 21.48 -14.55 14.86
N PHE A 407 20.69 -15.05 13.93
CA PHE A 407 20.46 -16.49 13.71
C PHE A 407 21.14 -17.03 12.44
N ASP A 408 21.86 -16.19 11.70
CA ASP A 408 22.46 -16.53 10.40
C ASP A 408 21.46 -17.21 9.45
N SER A 409 20.24 -16.69 9.41
CA SER A 409 19.12 -17.31 8.70
C SER A 409 18.09 -16.28 8.22
N GLN A 410 17.90 -16.18 6.89
CA GLN A 410 16.82 -15.37 6.31
C GLN A 410 15.44 -15.84 6.81
N ARG A 411 15.28 -17.14 7.06
CA ARG A 411 14.05 -17.73 7.59
C ARG A 411 13.72 -17.21 8.99
N ALA A 412 14.72 -17.10 9.86
CA ALA A 412 14.56 -16.48 11.17
C ALA A 412 14.17 -15.01 11.04
N GLY A 413 14.76 -14.28 10.10
CA GLY A 413 14.41 -12.90 9.82
C GLY A 413 12.95 -12.74 9.40
N ILE A 414 12.51 -13.47 8.37
CA ILE A 414 11.14 -13.33 7.82
C ILE A 414 10.07 -13.81 8.81
N SER A 415 10.41 -14.68 9.76
CA SER A 415 9.46 -15.18 10.76
C SER A 415 8.86 -14.07 11.63
N ILE A 416 9.53 -12.90 11.75
CA ILE A 416 9.02 -11.76 12.52
C ILE A 416 7.66 -11.27 11.98
N VAL A 417 7.39 -11.47 10.70
CA VAL A 417 6.12 -11.08 10.06
C VAL A 417 4.94 -11.82 10.68
N PHE A 418 5.12 -13.12 10.98
CA PHE A 418 4.08 -13.89 11.69
C PHE A 418 3.73 -13.25 13.04
N PHE A 419 4.72 -12.79 13.79
CA PHE A 419 4.50 -12.15 15.09
C PHE A 419 3.83 -10.79 14.95
N PHE A 420 4.12 -10.01 13.91
CA PHE A 420 3.39 -8.77 13.66
C PHE A 420 1.90 -9.03 13.41
N PHE A 421 1.56 -10.06 12.63
CA PHE A 421 0.16 -10.44 12.43
C PHE A 421 -0.49 -10.97 13.72
N LEU A 422 0.23 -11.78 14.49
CA LEU A 422 -0.24 -12.32 15.76
C LEU A 422 -0.53 -11.21 16.78
N PHE A 423 0.41 -10.30 17.01
CA PHE A 423 0.22 -9.18 17.92
C PHE A 423 -0.87 -8.22 17.42
N GLY A 424 -0.90 -7.94 16.11
CA GLY A 424 -1.98 -7.17 15.49
C GLY A 424 -3.36 -7.80 15.72
N TYR A 425 -3.46 -9.12 15.60
CA TYR A 425 -4.69 -9.86 15.87
C TYR A 425 -5.17 -9.70 17.32
N PHE A 426 -4.27 -9.81 18.29
CA PHE A 426 -4.63 -9.64 19.71
C PHE A 426 -5.01 -8.19 20.03
N LEU A 427 -4.27 -7.21 19.50
CA LEU A 427 -4.60 -5.79 19.67
C LEU A 427 -5.95 -5.46 19.05
N LEU A 428 -6.23 -5.98 17.86
CA LEU A 428 -7.53 -5.82 17.21
C LEU A 428 -8.67 -6.46 18.02
N GLY A 429 -8.38 -7.48 18.81
CA GLY A 429 -9.34 -8.08 19.74
C GLY A 429 -9.94 -7.08 20.74
N ARG A 430 -9.15 -6.06 21.13
CA ARG A 430 -9.55 -5.01 22.08
C ARG A 430 -10.44 -3.91 21.48
N VAL A 431 -10.60 -3.90 20.17
CA VAL A 431 -11.47 -2.95 19.46
C VAL A 431 -12.92 -3.41 19.62
N ASP A 432 -13.82 -2.50 19.95
CA ASP A 432 -15.26 -2.70 19.97
C ASP A 432 -15.86 -1.97 18.76
N GLU A 433 -16.31 -2.74 17.76
CA GLU A 433 -16.78 -2.18 16.48
C GLU A 433 -18.07 -1.39 16.64
N GLU A 434 -19.02 -1.88 17.47
CA GLU A 434 -20.30 -1.21 17.70
C GLU A 434 -20.09 0.15 18.36
N LYS A 435 -19.32 0.18 19.46
CA LYS A 435 -18.96 1.44 20.13
C LYS A 435 -18.17 2.40 19.23
N GLY A 436 -17.33 1.87 18.36
CA GLY A 436 -16.61 2.68 17.38
C GLY A 436 -17.54 3.35 16.37
N MET A 437 -18.54 2.62 15.89
CA MET A 437 -19.56 3.16 14.97
C MET A 437 -20.48 4.18 15.65
N GLU A 438 -20.89 3.93 16.91
CA GLU A 438 -21.65 4.90 17.72
C GLU A 438 -20.87 6.21 17.88
N GLN A 439 -19.59 6.14 18.20
CA GLN A 439 -18.72 7.32 18.35
C GLN A 439 -18.53 8.07 17.01
N GLY A 440 -18.52 7.35 15.89
CA GLY A 440 -18.43 7.91 14.54
C GLY A 440 -19.75 8.43 13.98
N GLY A 441 -20.89 8.15 14.64
CA GLY A 441 -22.21 8.53 14.12
C GLY A 441 -22.62 7.72 12.89
N PHE A 442 -22.13 6.49 12.74
CA PHE A 442 -22.35 5.63 11.58
C PHE A 442 -23.46 4.56 11.81
N LEU A 443 -24.06 4.54 13.01
CA LEU A 443 -25.23 3.71 13.37
C LEU A 443 -26.53 4.44 13.12
#